data_74e8d93dbd53c971f4ee271c2d818185
#
_entry.id   74e8d93dbd53c971f4ee271c2d818185
#
_cell.length_a   1.000
_cell.length_b   1.000
_cell.length_c   1.000
_cell.angle_alpha   90.00
_cell.angle_beta   90.00
_cell.angle_gamma   90.00
#
_symmetry.space_group_name_H-M   'P 1'
#
loop_
_entity.id
_entity.type
_entity.pdbx_description
1 polymer ?
#
loop_
_entity_poly.entity_id
_entity_poly.type
_entity_poly.pdbx_seq_one_letter_code
_entity_poly.pdbx_strand_id
1 'polypeptide(L)'
;CICRSAGKDVKDMHKIFGQREKGQYYDRSGAYLVIFSGGKTAVVRTARGLFLLGGGIQGSENDQECIRRECLEECGCECTVKEYLASAEAFSVHDTKGLFHPIQRYYMGDLLDKVQEPTEKDHFLIWADYGEIKGKMYSDMQNWALETGWKRRHKEWI
;
A
#
# COMPACT_ATOMS: atom_id res chain seq x y z
N CYS A 1 35.35 11.54 13.61
CA CYS A 1 34.71 10.31 13.10
C CYS A 1 33.21 10.53 13.04
N ILE A 2 32.73 10.90 11.87
CA ILE A 2 31.29 10.94 11.64
C ILE A 2 30.88 9.48 11.43
N CYS A 3 30.41 8.84 12.50
CA CYS A 3 29.57 7.68 12.32
C CYS A 3 28.34 8.16 11.57
N ARG A 4 28.38 8.06 10.29
CA ARG A 4 27.14 7.91 9.53
C ARG A 4 26.54 6.64 10.08
N SER A 5 25.63 6.75 11.03
CA SER A 5 24.60 5.77 11.14
C SER A 5 24.04 5.70 9.73
N ALA A 6 24.39 4.67 9.02
CA ALA A 6 23.74 4.36 7.77
C ALA A 6 22.27 4.23 8.12
N GLY A 7 21.54 5.31 7.98
CA GLY A 7 20.12 5.25 7.89
C GLY A 7 19.91 4.21 6.82
N LYS A 8 19.33 3.06 7.19
CA LYS A 8 18.94 2.09 6.19
C LYS A 8 18.27 2.88 5.10
N ASP A 9 18.87 2.87 3.93
CA ASP A 9 18.26 3.51 2.79
C ASP A 9 16.81 3.04 2.78
N VAL A 10 15.87 3.96 2.67
CA VAL A 10 14.43 3.66 2.73
C VAL A 10 14.06 2.55 1.74
N LYS A 11 14.80 2.44 0.65
CA LYS A 11 14.66 1.37 -0.35
C LYS A 11 14.93 -0.02 0.22
N ASP A 12 15.62 -0.11 1.35
CA ASP A 12 15.98 -1.38 1.99
C ASP A 12 14.94 -1.83 3.04
N MET A 13 13.93 -1.03 3.35
CA MET A 13 12.86 -1.45 4.25
C MET A 13 11.97 -2.47 3.55
N HIS A 14 12.12 -3.72 3.98
CA HIS A 14 11.35 -4.83 3.46
C HIS A 14 10.96 -5.76 4.59
N LYS A 15 9.70 -6.15 4.65
CA LYS A 15 9.22 -7.09 5.66
C LYS A 15 8.57 -8.31 5.03
N ILE A 16 8.88 -9.46 5.58
CA ILE A 16 8.32 -10.75 5.16
C ILE A 16 7.31 -11.21 6.20
N PHE A 17 6.11 -11.56 5.73
CA PHE A 17 5.02 -12.09 6.55
C PHE A 17 4.79 -13.56 6.22
N GLY A 18 4.74 -14.39 7.24
CA GLY A 18 4.58 -15.83 7.06
C GLY A 18 5.87 -16.52 6.62
N GLN A 19 5.75 -17.77 6.24
CA GLN A 19 6.87 -18.61 5.82
C GLN A 19 6.52 -19.34 4.52
N ARG A 20 7.51 -19.43 3.63
CA ARG A 20 7.37 -20.20 2.38
C ARG A 20 7.29 -21.69 2.72
N GLU A 21 6.25 -22.32 2.25
CA GLU A 21 6.06 -23.76 2.33
C GLU A 21 6.40 -24.43 1.02
N LYS A 22 6.45 -25.79 1.02
CA LYS A 22 6.59 -26.54 -0.22
C LYS A 22 5.39 -26.32 -1.11
N GLY A 23 5.63 -26.09 -2.39
CA GLY A 23 4.59 -25.94 -3.38
C GLY A 23 4.87 -24.78 -4.31
N GLN A 24 3.99 -24.62 -5.27
CA GLN A 24 4.06 -23.54 -6.24
C GLN A 24 3.18 -22.39 -5.81
N TYR A 25 3.79 -21.22 -5.63
CA TYR A 25 3.09 -20.00 -5.26
C TYR A 25 2.67 -19.22 -6.50
N TYR A 26 1.49 -18.64 -6.42
CA TYR A 26 1.06 -17.60 -7.36
C TYR A 26 1.63 -16.26 -6.88
N ASP A 27 2.54 -15.69 -7.65
CA ASP A 27 3.17 -14.41 -7.35
C ASP A 27 2.31 -13.26 -7.89
N ARG A 28 2.05 -12.24 -7.06
CA ARG A 28 1.33 -11.05 -7.49
C ARG A 28 2.07 -9.80 -7.02
N SER A 29 2.67 -9.09 -7.96
CA SER A 29 3.34 -7.83 -7.70
C SER A 29 2.33 -6.67 -7.73
N GLY A 30 2.42 -5.75 -6.79
CA GLY A 30 1.55 -4.60 -6.72
C GLY A 30 2.23 -3.36 -6.16
N ALA A 31 1.60 -2.22 -6.39
CA ALA A 31 2.07 -0.93 -5.89
C ALA A 31 0.90 -0.16 -5.26
N TYR A 32 1.18 0.51 -4.14
CA TYR A 32 0.15 1.14 -3.31
C TYR A 32 0.63 2.49 -2.80
N LEU A 33 -0.33 3.37 -2.55
CA LEU A 33 -0.09 4.74 -2.12
C LEU A 33 -0.57 4.93 -0.68
N VAL A 34 0.31 5.44 0.17
CA VAL A 34 0.00 5.83 1.55
C VAL A 34 -0.21 7.34 1.57
N ILE A 35 -1.41 7.76 1.97
CA ILE A 35 -1.87 9.14 1.85
C ILE A 35 -2.33 9.64 3.20
N PHE A 36 -1.75 10.75 3.66
CA PHE A 36 -2.18 11.43 4.88
C PHE A 36 -2.54 12.89 4.58
N SER A 37 -3.62 13.36 5.19
CA SER A 37 -4.00 14.77 5.20
C SER A 37 -4.50 15.12 6.59
N GLY A 38 -3.71 15.93 7.30
CA GLY A 38 -3.92 16.12 8.73
C GLY A 38 -3.74 14.80 9.46
N GLY A 39 -4.60 14.48 10.40
CA GLY A 39 -4.60 13.19 11.10
C GLY A 39 -5.34 12.08 10.35
N LYS A 40 -5.80 12.34 9.11
CA LYS A 40 -6.60 11.40 8.34
C LYS A 40 -5.78 10.73 7.24
N THR A 41 -6.19 9.52 6.91
CA THR A 41 -5.61 8.75 5.81
C THR A 41 -6.69 8.34 4.82
N ALA A 42 -6.35 8.34 3.53
CA ALA A 42 -7.25 7.87 2.49
C ALA A 42 -7.06 6.36 2.31
N VAL A 43 -8.14 5.63 2.41
CA VAL A 43 -8.17 4.18 2.19
C VAL A 43 -9.40 3.81 1.37
N VAL A 44 -9.43 2.59 0.87
CA VAL A 44 -10.54 2.06 0.09
C VAL A 44 -11.23 0.97 0.90
N ARG A 45 -12.55 1.10 1.05
CA ARG A 45 -13.38 0.07 1.65
C ARG A 45 -13.99 -0.80 0.54
N THR A 46 -13.86 -2.10 0.72
CA THR A 46 -14.51 -3.10 -0.12
C THR A 46 -15.30 -4.08 0.74
N ALA A 47 -16.02 -5.00 0.13
CA ALA A 47 -16.68 -6.09 0.86
C ALA A 47 -15.70 -6.96 1.66
N ARG A 48 -14.43 -6.99 1.28
CA ARG A 48 -13.39 -7.77 1.95
C ARG A 48 -12.73 -7.02 3.12
N GLY A 49 -12.81 -5.71 3.16
CA GLY A 49 -12.21 -4.88 4.19
C GLY A 49 -11.58 -3.60 3.65
N LEU A 50 -10.62 -3.07 4.42
CA LEU A 50 -9.94 -1.83 4.10
C LEU A 50 -8.60 -2.10 3.41
N PHE A 51 -8.32 -1.35 2.35
CA PHE A 51 -7.10 -1.44 1.56
C PHE A 51 -6.50 -0.07 1.30
N LEU A 52 -5.19 -0.02 1.11
CA LEU A 52 -4.53 1.17 0.54
C LEU A 52 -4.97 1.34 -0.92
N LEU A 53 -4.92 2.58 -1.42
CA LEU A 53 -5.14 2.83 -2.84
C LEU A 53 -3.98 2.23 -3.63
N GLY A 54 -4.30 1.50 -4.68
CA GLY A 54 -3.34 0.79 -5.49
C GLY A 54 -3.85 -0.58 -5.89
N GLY A 55 -2.96 -1.40 -6.41
CA GLY A 55 -3.33 -2.75 -6.86
C GLY A 55 -2.19 -3.46 -7.58
N GLY A 56 -2.56 -4.51 -8.29
CA GLY A 56 -1.62 -5.33 -9.04
C GLY A 56 -1.09 -4.66 -10.30
N ILE A 57 0.18 -4.87 -10.56
CA ILE A 57 0.84 -4.44 -11.80
C ILE A 57 0.16 -5.13 -12.99
N GLN A 58 -0.15 -4.38 -14.02
CA GLN A 58 -0.67 -4.91 -15.27
C GLN A 58 0.33 -4.68 -16.40
N GLY A 59 0.62 -5.75 -17.16
CA GLY A 59 1.52 -5.68 -18.30
C GLY A 59 2.87 -5.11 -17.95
N SER A 60 3.31 -4.12 -18.69
CA SER A 60 4.63 -3.48 -18.54
C SER A 60 4.58 -2.18 -17.73
N GLU A 61 3.49 -1.89 -17.03
CA GLU A 61 3.42 -0.66 -16.25
C GLU A 61 4.43 -0.66 -15.09
N ASN A 62 4.99 0.51 -14.81
CA ASN A 62 5.79 0.70 -13.62
C ASN A 62 4.89 0.98 -12.41
N ASP A 63 5.48 1.09 -11.21
CA ASP A 63 4.72 1.30 -9.99
C ASP A 63 3.87 2.57 -10.02
N GLN A 64 4.40 3.66 -10.55
CA GLN A 64 3.70 4.95 -10.62
C GLN A 64 2.51 4.89 -11.57
N GLU A 65 2.69 4.25 -12.71
CA GLU A 65 1.61 4.03 -13.68
C GLU A 65 0.51 3.16 -13.09
N CYS A 66 0.87 2.10 -12.36
CA CYS A 66 -0.05 1.24 -11.65
C CYS A 66 -0.88 2.02 -10.63
N ILE A 67 -0.22 2.79 -9.76
CA ILE A 67 -0.89 3.58 -8.73
C ILE A 67 -1.85 4.60 -9.34
N ARG A 68 -1.43 5.31 -10.38
CA ARG A 68 -2.28 6.30 -11.05
C ARG A 68 -3.51 5.67 -11.67
N ARG A 69 -3.34 4.56 -12.35
CA ARG A 69 -4.45 3.80 -12.94
C ARG A 69 -5.43 3.33 -11.87
N GLU A 70 -4.91 2.74 -10.80
CA GLU A 70 -5.74 2.22 -9.71
C GLU A 70 -6.50 3.34 -8.98
N CYS A 71 -5.88 4.49 -8.74
CA CYS A 71 -6.56 5.63 -8.13
C CYS A 71 -7.75 6.09 -8.98
N LEU A 72 -7.60 6.14 -10.30
CA LEU A 72 -8.70 6.48 -11.20
C LEU A 72 -9.82 5.42 -11.18
N GLU A 73 -9.45 4.15 -11.16
CA GLU A 73 -10.41 3.05 -11.13
C GLU A 73 -11.16 2.97 -9.79
N GLU A 74 -10.46 3.18 -8.67
CA GLU A 74 -11.02 2.98 -7.33
C GLU A 74 -11.80 4.18 -6.81
N CYS A 75 -11.38 5.40 -7.13
CA CYS A 75 -12.03 6.61 -6.62
C CYS A 75 -12.20 7.75 -7.63
N GLY A 76 -11.70 7.57 -8.85
CA GLY A 76 -11.81 8.58 -9.89
C GLY A 76 -10.92 9.80 -9.70
N CYS A 77 -9.93 9.72 -8.81
CA CYS A 77 -9.05 10.84 -8.48
C CYS A 77 -7.68 10.67 -9.12
N GLU A 78 -7.10 11.79 -9.52
CA GLU A 78 -5.69 11.87 -9.82
C GLU A 78 -4.88 11.80 -8.53
N CYS A 79 -3.61 11.49 -8.62
CA CYS A 79 -2.72 11.42 -7.47
C CYS A 79 -1.32 11.88 -7.80
N THR A 80 -0.56 12.24 -6.77
CA THR A 80 0.87 12.48 -6.86
C THR A 80 1.57 11.37 -6.11
N VAL A 81 2.45 10.64 -6.80
CA VAL A 81 3.31 9.64 -6.20
C VAL A 81 4.62 10.31 -5.83
N LYS A 82 4.97 10.32 -4.56
CA LYS A 82 6.16 10.99 -4.04
C LYS A 82 7.26 9.97 -3.73
N GLU A 83 7.71 9.93 -2.50
CA GLU A 83 8.84 9.10 -2.10
C GLU A 83 8.46 7.63 -1.92
N TYR A 84 9.41 6.76 -2.26
CA TYR A 84 9.30 5.34 -1.95
C TYR A 84 9.33 5.15 -0.43
N LEU A 85 8.41 4.36 0.09
CA LEU A 85 8.32 4.12 1.53
C LEU A 85 8.97 2.80 1.94
N ALA A 86 8.49 1.71 1.40
CA ALA A 86 8.90 0.38 1.82
C ALA A 86 8.32 -0.68 0.89
N SER A 87 8.71 -1.93 1.09
CA SER A 87 8.10 -3.08 0.45
C SER A 87 7.80 -4.18 1.47
N ALA A 88 6.88 -5.06 1.12
CA ALA A 88 6.57 -6.24 1.89
C ALA A 88 6.20 -7.40 0.97
N GLU A 89 6.32 -8.60 1.48
CA GLU A 89 5.84 -9.81 0.83
C GLU A 89 5.21 -10.73 1.87
N ALA A 90 4.29 -11.55 1.45
CA ALA A 90 3.65 -12.52 2.32
C ALA A 90 3.57 -13.89 1.66
N PHE A 91 3.62 -14.92 2.48
CA PHE A 91 3.35 -16.29 2.05
C PHE A 91 2.05 -16.72 2.72
N SER A 92 1.02 -16.89 1.91
CA SER A 92 -0.34 -17.11 2.40
C SER A 92 -1.09 -18.11 1.51
N VAL A 93 -2.35 -18.36 1.85
CA VAL A 93 -3.26 -19.17 1.03
C VAL A 93 -4.41 -18.29 0.59
N HIS A 94 -4.67 -18.28 -0.72
CA HIS A 94 -5.79 -17.57 -1.31
C HIS A 94 -6.92 -18.54 -1.61
N ASP A 95 -8.17 -18.12 -1.37
CA ASP A 95 -9.35 -18.98 -1.51
C ASP A 95 -9.47 -19.68 -2.87
N THR A 96 -9.09 -19.01 -3.94
CA THR A 96 -9.22 -19.53 -5.30
C THR A 96 -7.89 -19.87 -5.97
N LYS A 97 -6.78 -19.29 -5.52
CA LYS A 97 -5.46 -19.42 -6.17
C LYS A 97 -4.50 -20.36 -5.43
N GLY A 98 -4.89 -20.87 -4.26
CA GLY A 98 -4.06 -21.74 -3.44
C GLY A 98 -2.92 -20.96 -2.76
N LEU A 99 -1.69 -21.46 -2.85
CA LEU A 99 -0.53 -20.78 -2.28
C LEU A 99 -0.32 -19.44 -2.99
N PHE A 100 -0.32 -18.36 -2.20
CA PHE A 100 -0.36 -17.00 -2.72
C PHE A 100 0.80 -16.19 -2.14
N HIS A 101 1.54 -15.50 -3.02
CA HIS A 101 2.70 -14.72 -2.67
C HIS A 101 2.54 -13.28 -3.21
N PRO A 102 1.83 -12.42 -2.49
CA PRO A 102 1.78 -11.01 -2.83
C PRO A 102 3.10 -10.33 -2.48
N ILE A 103 3.57 -9.48 -3.39
CA ILE A 103 4.74 -8.63 -3.22
C ILE A 103 4.25 -7.21 -3.44
N GLN A 104 4.34 -6.37 -2.42
CA GLN A 104 3.79 -5.02 -2.46
C GLN A 104 4.87 -3.98 -2.20
N ARG A 105 4.85 -2.93 -3.02
CA ARG A 105 5.71 -1.76 -2.87
C ARG A 105 4.84 -0.57 -2.52
N TYR A 106 5.29 0.21 -1.57
CA TYR A 106 4.53 1.32 -0.99
C TYR A 106 5.22 2.65 -1.21
N TYR A 107 4.43 3.65 -1.54
CA TYR A 107 4.88 5.02 -1.80
C TYR A 107 4.06 5.99 -0.95
N MET A 108 4.69 7.07 -0.52
CA MET A 108 3.99 8.22 0.03
C MET A 108 3.46 9.07 -1.12
N GLY A 109 2.36 9.74 -0.92
CA GLY A 109 1.82 10.64 -1.93
C GLY A 109 0.55 11.34 -1.49
N ASP A 110 -0.06 12.03 -2.43
CA ASP A 110 -1.29 12.79 -2.21
C ASP A 110 -2.36 12.39 -3.21
N LEU A 111 -3.59 12.41 -2.74
CA LEU A 111 -4.74 12.31 -3.60
C LEU A 111 -5.13 13.71 -4.08
N LEU A 112 -5.36 13.85 -5.37
CA LEU A 112 -5.73 15.10 -6.02
C LEU A 112 -7.23 15.11 -6.36
N ASP A 113 -7.62 15.97 -7.29
CA ASP A 113 -9.01 16.17 -7.63
C ASP A 113 -9.66 14.94 -8.28
N LYS A 114 -10.93 14.76 -7.99
CA LYS A 114 -11.76 13.80 -8.71
C LYS A 114 -12.01 14.32 -10.13
N VAL A 115 -11.62 13.52 -11.12
CA VAL A 115 -11.71 13.88 -12.53
C VAL A 115 -12.67 12.98 -13.33
N GLN A 116 -13.11 11.88 -12.74
CA GLN A 116 -14.02 10.92 -13.35
C GLN A 116 -14.77 10.12 -12.29
N GLU A 117 -15.79 9.41 -12.69
CA GLU A 117 -16.41 8.42 -11.80
C GLU A 117 -15.50 7.20 -11.70
N PRO A 118 -15.44 6.56 -10.52
CA PRO A 118 -14.69 5.33 -10.38
C PRO A 118 -15.31 4.22 -11.23
N THR A 119 -14.45 3.38 -11.81
CA THR A 119 -14.89 2.21 -12.59
C THR A 119 -15.13 0.99 -11.72
N GLU A 120 -14.50 0.93 -10.54
CA GLU A 120 -14.68 -0.13 -9.55
C GLU A 120 -15.86 0.21 -8.63
N LYS A 121 -17.04 -0.32 -8.95
CA LYS A 121 -18.29 0.03 -8.26
C LYS A 121 -18.35 -0.42 -6.80
N ASP A 122 -17.54 -1.41 -6.43
CA ASP A 122 -17.53 -1.99 -5.09
C ASP A 122 -16.43 -1.38 -4.20
N HIS A 123 -15.76 -0.34 -4.67
CA HIS A 123 -14.70 0.37 -3.97
C HIS A 123 -15.18 1.74 -3.52
N PHE A 124 -15.01 2.06 -2.24
CA PHE A 124 -15.43 3.33 -1.66
C PHE A 124 -14.25 4.02 -0.99
N LEU A 125 -13.91 5.20 -1.46
CA LEU A 125 -12.89 6.05 -0.85
C LEU A 125 -13.39 6.51 0.53
N ILE A 126 -12.54 6.32 1.54
CA ILE A 126 -12.80 6.76 2.90
C ILE A 126 -11.61 7.58 3.39
N TRP A 127 -11.90 8.73 3.98
CA TRP A 127 -10.94 9.48 4.78
C TRP A 127 -11.22 9.19 6.25
N ALA A 128 -10.34 8.47 6.90
CA ALA A 128 -10.51 8.06 8.28
C ALA A 128 -9.36 8.54 9.16
N ASP A 129 -9.64 8.79 10.43
CA ASP A 129 -8.59 9.09 11.39
C ASP A 129 -7.65 7.90 11.52
N TYR A 130 -6.35 8.17 11.42
CA TYR A 130 -5.36 7.10 11.51
C TYR A 130 -5.50 6.30 12.81
N GLY A 131 -5.72 6.98 13.95
CA GLY A 131 -5.91 6.30 15.24
C GLY A 131 -7.09 5.34 15.26
N GLU A 132 -8.11 5.58 14.46
CA GLU A 132 -9.31 4.73 14.38
C GLU A 132 -9.10 3.50 13.50
N ILE A 133 -8.30 3.63 12.44
CA ILE A 133 -8.09 2.52 11.50
C ILE A 133 -6.76 1.79 11.65
N LYS A 134 -5.90 2.25 12.55
CA LYS A 134 -4.64 1.58 12.85
C LYS A 134 -4.88 0.11 13.18
N GLY A 135 -4.18 -0.78 12.48
CA GLY A 135 -4.32 -2.22 12.66
C GLY A 135 -5.58 -2.84 12.06
N LYS A 136 -6.40 -2.07 11.37
CA LYS A 136 -7.70 -2.54 10.84
C LYS A 136 -7.74 -2.75 9.32
N MET A 137 -6.61 -2.64 8.64
CA MET A 137 -6.54 -3.00 7.23
C MET A 137 -6.74 -4.51 7.07
N TYR A 138 -7.25 -4.92 5.92
CA TYR A 138 -7.47 -6.34 5.62
C TYR A 138 -6.18 -7.17 5.73
N SER A 139 -5.06 -6.61 5.30
CA SER A 139 -3.78 -7.29 5.22
C SER A 139 -2.82 -6.74 6.28
N ASP A 140 -2.10 -7.63 6.94
CA ASP A 140 -1.04 -7.25 7.90
C ASP A 140 0.09 -6.48 7.22
N MET A 141 0.38 -6.79 5.95
CA MET A 141 1.34 -6.02 5.16
C MET A 141 0.94 -4.56 5.06
N GLN A 142 -0.33 -4.29 4.79
CA GLN A 142 -0.83 -2.92 4.64
C GLN A 142 -0.99 -2.21 5.98
N ASN A 143 -1.29 -2.93 7.05
CA ASN A 143 -1.22 -2.37 8.41
C ASN A 143 0.19 -1.88 8.73
N TRP A 144 1.18 -2.69 8.42
CA TRP A 144 2.59 -2.33 8.62
C TRP A 144 3.01 -1.16 7.75
N ALA A 145 2.60 -1.14 6.47
CA ALA A 145 2.92 -0.05 5.55
C ALA A 145 2.31 1.28 6.01
N LEU A 146 1.06 1.25 6.44
CA LEU A 146 0.37 2.43 6.93
C LEU A 146 1.03 2.99 8.19
N GLU A 147 1.37 2.12 9.14
CA GLU A 147 2.09 2.50 10.35
C GLU A 147 3.48 3.05 10.05
N THR A 148 4.20 2.43 9.14
CA THR A 148 5.53 2.89 8.70
C THR A 148 5.45 4.29 8.09
N GLY A 149 4.45 4.53 7.25
CA GLY A 149 4.21 5.85 6.65
C GLY A 149 3.83 6.90 7.67
N TRP A 150 2.98 6.55 8.62
CA TRP A 150 2.58 7.46 9.71
C TRP A 150 3.80 7.88 10.54
N LYS A 151 4.61 6.92 10.97
CA LYS A 151 5.83 7.19 11.74
C LYS A 151 6.79 8.09 10.98
N ARG A 152 7.00 7.83 9.70
CA ARG A 152 7.86 8.65 8.85
C ARG A 152 7.36 10.09 8.78
N ARG A 153 6.08 10.27 8.53
CA ARG A 153 5.49 11.61 8.40
C ARG A 153 5.55 12.39 9.70
N HIS A 154 5.40 11.72 10.83
CA HIS A 154 5.36 12.34 12.17
C HIS A 154 6.70 12.23 12.90
N LYS A 155 7.72 11.62 12.31
CA LYS A 155 9.07 11.41 12.88
C LYS A 155 9.04 10.78 14.27
N GLU A 156 8.18 9.76 14.47
CA GLU A 156 8.02 9.11 15.76
C GLU A 156 9.11 8.09 16.11
N TRP A 157 10.09 7.88 15.24
CA TRP A 157 11.23 7.00 15.50
C TRP A 157 12.42 7.72 16.15
N ILE A 158 12.25 8.91 16.58
CA ILE A 158 13.30 9.68 17.28
C ILE A 158 13.41 9.19 18.71
#